data_db42be57a7dc3abf81b07c55856e15df
#
_entry.id   db42be57a7dc3abf81b07c55856e15df
#
_cell.length_a   1.000
_cell.length_b   1.000
_cell.length_c   1.000
_cell.angle_alpha   90.00
_cell.angle_beta   90.00
_cell.angle_gamma   90.00
#
_symmetry.space_group_name_H-M   'P 1'
#
loop_
_entity.id
_entity.type
_entity.pdbx_description
1 polymer ?
#
loop_
_entity_poly.entity_id
_entity_poly.type
_entity_poly.pdbx_seq_one_letter_code
_entity_poly.pdbx_strand_id
1 'polypeptide(L)'
;VTKENQICTFSRGGSDITGSIIAAGVKADLYENFTDVDGIFAAHPGIIHQPHSIPELTYREMRELAYAGFSVLHDEALLPAYRGKIPLVIKNTNNPDHPGTRIILEHQGATVPVVGIASDDKFVSINMSKYLMNREVGFGRKVLQILEDLNIRWEHMPSGIDDLSIIIRERELTPIKEQEILSYLTRELGVDEVEIEHGLSILMIVGENMRDHIGVTATAAKALSEKHINLEMISQGSSEVSVMFVIETE
;
A
#
# COMPACT_ATOMS: atom_id res chain seq x y z
N VAL A 1 -4.71 22.83 -16.79
CA VAL A 1 -5.98 23.14 -17.47
C VAL A 1 -6.36 21.98 -18.39
N THR A 2 -7.67 21.72 -18.50
CA THR A 2 -8.22 20.73 -19.42
C THR A 2 -8.11 21.22 -20.88
N LYS A 3 -8.41 20.31 -21.83
CA LYS A 3 -8.48 20.68 -23.24
C LYS A 3 -9.53 21.76 -23.54
N GLU A 4 -10.56 21.87 -22.69
CA GLU A 4 -11.62 22.88 -22.72
C GLU A 4 -11.26 24.17 -21.97
N ASN A 5 -9.98 24.34 -21.61
CA ASN A 5 -9.43 25.51 -20.89
C ASN A 5 -10.00 25.73 -19.48
N GLN A 6 -10.52 24.67 -18.85
CA GLN A 6 -10.98 24.71 -17.46
C GLN A 6 -9.82 24.46 -16.49
N ILE A 7 -9.88 25.08 -15.31
CA ILE A 7 -8.91 24.81 -14.24
C ILE A 7 -9.11 23.39 -13.73
N CYS A 8 -8.02 22.62 -13.74
CA CYS A 8 -7.98 21.27 -13.19
C CYS A 8 -6.90 21.22 -12.10
N THR A 9 -7.24 20.69 -10.94
CA THR A 9 -6.34 20.52 -9.81
C THR A 9 -6.18 19.04 -9.50
N PHE A 10 -5.07 18.67 -8.88
CA PHE A 10 -4.91 17.35 -8.28
C PHE A 10 -5.79 17.26 -7.02
N SER A 11 -6.24 16.08 -6.69
CA SER A 11 -7.06 15.84 -5.50
C SER A 11 -6.28 16.10 -4.20
N ARG A 12 -4.97 15.80 -4.20
CA ARG A 12 -4.02 16.01 -3.10
C ARG A 12 -2.60 16.03 -3.66
N GLY A 13 -1.63 16.61 -2.92
CA GLY A 13 -0.20 16.55 -3.25
C GLY A 13 0.19 17.25 -4.55
N GLY A 14 -0.59 18.23 -5.02
CA GLY A 14 -0.35 18.90 -6.31
C GLY A 14 0.98 19.64 -6.38
N SER A 15 1.49 20.17 -5.26
CA SER A 15 2.82 20.81 -5.16
C SER A 15 3.94 19.79 -5.41
N ASP A 16 3.84 18.63 -4.76
CA ASP A 16 4.84 17.56 -4.85
C ASP A 16 4.89 16.98 -6.26
N ILE A 17 3.71 16.72 -6.84
CA ILE A 17 3.59 16.24 -8.22
C ILE A 17 4.19 17.27 -9.19
N THR A 18 3.88 18.55 -9.01
CA THR A 18 4.40 19.63 -9.85
C THR A 18 5.93 19.72 -9.76
N GLY A 19 6.49 19.69 -8.55
CA GLY A 19 7.93 19.68 -8.32
C GLY A 19 8.61 18.50 -9.01
N SER A 20 8.03 17.31 -8.87
CA SER A 20 8.54 16.09 -9.50
C SER A 20 8.51 16.15 -11.04
N ILE A 21 7.43 16.69 -11.63
CA ILE A 21 7.33 16.88 -13.10
C ILE A 21 8.39 17.89 -13.58
N ILE A 22 8.56 18.99 -12.87
CA ILE A 22 9.56 20.02 -13.23
C ILE A 22 10.96 19.42 -13.12
N ALA A 23 11.28 18.74 -12.00
CA ALA A 23 12.58 18.10 -11.81
C ALA A 23 12.93 17.13 -12.94
N ALA A 24 11.97 16.30 -13.32
CA ALA A 24 12.11 15.38 -14.45
C ALA A 24 12.28 16.13 -15.80
N GLY A 25 11.50 17.19 -16.01
CA GLY A 25 11.53 17.98 -17.25
C GLY A 25 12.84 18.73 -17.48
N VAL A 26 13.45 19.26 -16.42
CA VAL A 26 14.76 19.95 -16.48
C VAL A 26 15.93 19.00 -16.32
N LYS A 27 15.69 17.70 -16.08
CA LYS A 27 16.71 16.69 -15.76
C LYS A 27 17.58 17.11 -14.59
N ALA A 28 16.93 17.45 -13.47
CA ALA A 28 17.60 17.88 -12.26
C ALA A 28 18.54 16.78 -11.72
N ASP A 29 19.66 17.19 -11.11
CA ASP A 29 20.56 16.26 -10.42
C ASP A 29 19.96 15.76 -9.10
N LEU A 30 19.07 16.56 -8.50
CA LEU A 30 18.39 16.26 -7.23
C LEU A 30 17.06 17.01 -7.17
N TYR A 31 16.02 16.36 -6.61
CA TYR A 31 14.78 17.01 -6.24
C TYR A 31 14.69 17.07 -4.70
N GLU A 32 14.75 18.26 -4.12
CA GLU A 32 14.51 18.46 -2.69
C GLU A 32 13.05 18.83 -2.46
N ASN A 33 12.34 18.01 -1.69
CA ASN A 33 10.96 18.25 -1.26
C ASN A 33 10.96 18.67 0.21
N PHE A 34 10.59 19.93 0.46
CA PHE A 34 10.50 20.48 1.82
C PHE A 34 9.08 20.32 2.37
N THR A 35 8.96 19.68 3.53
CA THR A 35 7.73 19.43 4.26
C THR A 35 7.87 19.85 5.73
N ASP A 36 6.98 19.42 6.60
CA ASP A 36 6.94 19.74 8.04
C ASP A 36 7.60 18.68 8.94
N VAL A 37 8.15 17.62 8.36
CA VAL A 37 8.83 16.54 9.08
C VAL A 37 10.29 16.39 8.66
N ASP A 38 11.15 15.89 9.56
CA ASP A 38 12.59 15.72 9.32
C ASP A 38 12.96 14.62 8.31
N GLY A 39 11.99 13.93 7.76
CA GLY A 39 12.16 12.83 6.82
C GLY A 39 11.15 11.73 7.07
N ILE A 40 11.45 10.52 6.59
CA ILE A 40 10.62 9.32 6.78
C ILE A 40 11.12 8.57 8.01
N PHE A 41 10.18 8.06 8.81
CA PHE A 41 10.48 7.26 9.99
C PHE A 41 10.13 5.79 9.75
N ALA A 42 10.78 4.87 10.47
CA ALA A 42 10.57 3.43 10.35
C ALA A 42 9.17 2.96 10.83
N ALA A 43 8.47 3.82 11.58
CA ALA A 43 7.07 3.61 12.00
C ALA A 43 6.38 4.96 12.17
N HIS A 44 5.06 4.97 12.25
CA HIS A 44 4.29 6.21 12.40
C HIS A 44 4.56 6.86 13.76
N PRO A 45 5.04 8.13 13.82
CA PRO A 45 5.45 8.79 15.07
C PRO A 45 4.28 9.07 16.03
N GLY A 46 3.05 9.06 15.54
CA GLY A 46 1.84 9.16 16.36
C GLY A 46 1.48 7.87 17.11
N ILE A 47 2.05 6.73 16.68
CA ILE A 47 1.80 5.40 17.28
C ILE A 47 3.02 4.95 18.08
N ILE A 48 4.21 5.11 17.53
CA ILE A 48 5.47 4.69 18.15
C ILE A 48 6.23 5.92 18.65
N HIS A 49 6.60 5.88 19.92
CA HIS A 49 7.41 6.95 20.53
C HIS A 49 8.84 6.92 19.98
N GLN A 50 9.30 8.03 19.40
CA GLN A 50 10.64 8.21 18.85
C GLN A 50 11.06 7.09 17.85
N PRO A 51 10.32 6.87 16.75
CA PRO A 51 10.72 5.90 15.76
C PRO A 51 12.03 6.34 15.09
N HIS A 52 12.83 5.37 14.65
CA HIS A 52 14.07 5.66 13.93
C HIS A 52 13.79 6.41 12.62
N SER A 53 14.57 7.43 12.33
CA SER A 53 14.59 8.07 11.01
C SER A 53 15.25 7.13 10.00
N ILE A 54 14.68 7.05 8.81
CA ILE A 54 15.21 6.28 7.70
C ILE A 54 16.09 7.22 6.86
N PRO A 55 17.41 7.00 6.79
CA PRO A 55 18.28 7.89 6.03
C PRO A 55 18.12 7.74 4.52
N GLU A 56 17.81 6.53 4.05
CA GLU A 56 17.70 6.21 2.63
C GLU A 56 16.66 5.12 2.36
N LEU A 57 15.86 5.33 1.32
CA LEU A 57 14.83 4.40 0.81
C LEU A 57 14.97 4.29 -0.71
N THR A 58 14.57 3.14 -1.26
CA THR A 58 14.32 3.08 -2.70
C THR A 58 12.93 3.66 -3.04
N TYR A 59 12.74 4.01 -4.31
CA TYR A 59 11.42 4.41 -4.81
C TYR A 59 10.35 3.32 -4.61
N ARG A 60 10.75 2.05 -4.65
CA ARG A 60 9.83 0.92 -4.43
C ARG A 60 9.42 0.85 -2.96
N GLU A 61 10.40 0.91 -2.04
CA GLU A 61 10.13 0.92 -0.59
C GLU A 61 9.26 2.12 -0.20
N MET A 62 9.57 3.32 -0.71
CA MET A 62 8.77 4.51 -0.43
C MET A 62 7.33 4.37 -0.92
N ARG A 63 7.11 3.77 -2.10
CA ARG A 63 5.77 3.53 -2.63
C ARG A 63 4.97 2.57 -1.75
N GLU A 64 5.59 1.47 -1.29
CA GLU A 64 4.95 0.52 -0.39
C GLU A 64 4.55 1.18 0.94
N LEU A 65 5.45 1.96 1.55
CA LEU A 65 5.16 2.71 2.76
C LEU A 65 4.05 3.76 2.56
N ALA A 66 4.11 4.53 1.45
CA ALA A 66 3.10 5.53 1.14
C ALA A 66 1.70 4.91 0.92
N TYR A 67 1.64 3.75 0.28
CA TYR A 67 0.41 2.98 0.09
C TYR A 67 -0.20 2.55 1.43
N ALA A 68 0.61 2.12 2.36
CA ALA A 68 0.19 1.60 3.67
C ALA A 68 0.00 2.70 4.75
N GLY A 69 -0.15 3.97 4.36
CA GLY A 69 -0.54 5.05 5.27
C GLY A 69 0.54 6.09 5.60
N PHE A 70 1.76 5.96 5.08
CA PHE A 70 2.78 7.02 5.22
C PHE A 70 2.46 8.21 4.30
N SER A 71 1.87 9.25 4.87
CA SER A 71 1.32 10.38 4.11
C SER A 71 2.29 11.55 3.90
N VAL A 72 3.60 11.35 4.07
CA VAL A 72 4.61 12.41 3.97
C VAL A 72 4.78 12.91 2.53
N LEU A 73 4.69 12.02 1.55
CA LEU A 73 4.74 12.34 0.13
C LEU A 73 3.64 11.57 -0.60
N HIS A 74 2.93 12.25 -1.51
CA HIS A 74 1.90 11.60 -2.31
C HIS A 74 2.54 10.59 -3.28
N ASP A 75 2.00 9.37 -3.35
CA ASP A 75 2.55 8.28 -4.17
C ASP A 75 2.64 8.62 -5.66
N GLU A 76 1.66 9.37 -6.19
CA GLU A 76 1.69 9.85 -7.58
C GLU A 76 2.86 10.82 -7.85
N ALA A 77 3.35 11.53 -6.83
CA ALA A 77 4.48 12.45 -6.96
C ALA A 77 5.81 11.73 -7.23
N LEU A 78 5.91 10.46 -6.85
CA LEU A 78 7.10 9.65 -7.08
C LEU A 78 7.33 9.33 -8.56
N LEU A 79 6.25 9.14 -9.33
CA LEU A 79 6.32 8.59 -10.68
C LEU A 79 7.13 9.43 -11.68
N PRO A 80 6.98 10.78 -11.78
CA PRO A 80 7.78 11.58 -12.71
C PRO A 80 9.27 11.55 -12.36
N ALA A 81 9.63 11.68 -11.08
CA ALA A 81 11.01 11.63 -10.63
C ALA A 81 11.63 10.24 -10.85
N TYR A 82 10.90 9.16 -10.54
CA TYR A 82 11.32 7.79 -10.81
C TYR A 82 11.62 7.56 -12.29
N ARG A 83 10.69 7.94 -13.18
CA ARG A 83 10.88 7.82 -14.64
C ARG A 83 12.04 8.67 -15.16
N GLY A 84 12.24 9.85 -14.57
CA GLY A 84 13.37 10.72 -14.86
C GLY A 84 14.70 10.25 -14.27
N LYS A 85 14.67 9.20 -13.41
CA LYS A 85 15.82 8.72 -12.62
C LYS A 85 16.45 9.83 -11.76
N ILE A 86 15.63 10.74 -11.23
CA ILE A 86 16.04 11.85 -10.39
C ILE A 86 16.04 11.40 -8.94
N PRO A 87 17.15 11.46 -8.20
CA PRO A 87 17.15 11.25 -6.76
C PRO A 87 16.28 12.32 -6.08
N LEU A 88 15.59 11.93 -5.01
CA LEU A 88 14.73 12.85 -4.25
C LEU A 88 15.16 12.85 -2.78
N VAL A 89 15.09 13.99 -2.12
CA VAL A 89 15.32 14.12 -0.67
C VAL A 89 14.12 14.80 -0.04
N ILE A 90 13.60 14.21 1.02
CA ILE A 90 12.56 14.79 1.87
C ILE A 90 13.24 15.50 3.03
N LYS A 91 12.99 16.79 3.19
CA LYS A 91 13.59 17.65 4.22
C LYS A 91 12.53 18.44 4.98
N ASN A 92 12.91 18.91 6.16
CA ASN A 92 12.04 19.74 6.98
C ASN A 92 12.27 21.22 6.70
N THR A 93 11.21 21.94 6.37
CA THR A 93 11.25 23.40 6.20
C THR A 93 11.70 24.14 7.48
N ASN A 94 11.33 23.60 8.64
CA ASN A 94 11.66 24.18 9.94
C ASN A 94 13.03 23.73 10.49
N ASN A 95 13.66 22.73 9.85
CA ASN A 95 14.98 22.19 10.22
C ASN A 95 15.78 21.87 8.94
N PRO A 96 16.13 22.89 8.12
CA PRO A 96 16.70 22.67 6.79
C PRO A 96 18.11 22.05 6.80
N ASP A 97 18.82 22.14 7.93
CA ASP A 97 20.15 21.54 8.10
C ASP A 97 20.10 20.04 8.37
N HIS A 98 18.91 19.48 8.73
CA HIS A 98 18.74 18.05 8.88
C HIS A 98 18.89 17.35 7.51
N PRO A 99 19.65 16.23 7.43
CA PRO A 99 19.93 15.57 6.16
C PRO A 99 18.66 15.05 5.44
N GLY A 100 17.60 14.80 6.20
CA GLY A 100 16.35 14.27 5.65
C GLY A 100 16.42 12.78 5.31
N THR A 101 15.49 12.32 4.46
CA THR A 101 15.49 10.98 3.89
C THR A 101 15.72 11.06 2.39
N ARG A 102 16.71 10.33 1.89
CA ARG A 102 16.97 10.19 0.44
C ARG A 102 16.13 9.08 -0.16
N ILE A 103 15.53 9.36 -1.31
CA ILE A 103 14.84 8.36 -2.12
C ILE A 103 15.67 8.14 -3.40
N ILE A 104 16.12 6.90 -3.57
CA ILE A 104 17.06 6.48 -4.61
C ILE A 104 16.46 5.39 -5.50
N LEU A 105 17.12 5.09 -6.60
CA LEU A 105 16.68 4.02 -7.52
C LEU A 105 16.99 2.63 -6.98
N GLU A 106 18.19 2.44 -6.44
CA GLU A 106 18.70 1.15 -5.96
C GLU A 106 19.66 1.37 -4.79
N HIS A 107 19.62 0.53 -3.79
CA HIS A 107 20.59 0.55 -2.70
C HIS A 107 22.00 0.20 -3.19
N GLN A 108 23.00 0.89 -2.65
CA GLN A 108 24.40 0.59 -2.90
C GLN A 108 25.00 -0.10 -1.68
N GLY A 109 24.94 -1.43 -1.69
CA GLY A 109 25.52 -2.26 -0.62
C GLY A 109 24.50 -2.97 0.27
N ALA A 110 25.00 -3.57 1.36
CA ALA A 110 24.13 -4.28 2.31
C ALA A 110 23.30 -3.29 3.13
N THR A 111 21.99 -3.47 3.12
CA THR A 111 21.02 -2.70 3.91
C THR A 111 20.32 -3.60 4.93
N VAL A 112 19.58 -3.01 5.82
CA VAL A 112 18.72 -3.75 6.76
C VAL A 112 17.61 -4.48 5.99
N PRO A 113 17.15 -5.66 6.46
CA PRO A 113 16.09 -6.40 5.76
C PRO A 113 14.74 -5.65 5.77
N VAL A 114 14.45 -4.90 6.83
CA VAL A 114 13.22 -4.14 7.00
C VAL A 114 13.58 -2.68 7.21
N VAL A 115 13.07 -1.81 6.37
CA VAL A 115 13.30 -0.36 6.45
C VAL A 115 12.18 0.34 7.22
N GLY A 116 10.95 -0.17 7.15
CA GLY A 116 9.83 0.42 7.84
C GLY A 116 8.62 -0.49 7.97
N ILE A 117 7.73 -0.10 8.89
CA ILE A 117 6.44 -0.75 9.14
C ILE A 117 5.36 0.32 9.07
N ALA A 118 4.40 0.11 8.20
CA ALA A 118 3.24 0.98 8.02
C ALA A 118 1.96 0.24 8.37
N SER A 119 0.95 0.97 8.79
CA SER A 119 -0.39 0.41 9.02
C SER A 119 -1.46 1.40 8.61
N ASP A 120 -2.57 0.87 8.13
CA ASP A 120 -3.75 1.65 7.80
C ASP A 120 -5.00 0.85 8.21
N ASP A 121 -6.05 1.55 8.62
CA ASP A 121 -7.31 0.98 9.10
C ASP A 121 -8.43 1.13 8.06
N LYS A 122 -9.64 0.66 8.43
CA LYS A 122 -10.85 0.78 7.62
C LYS A 122 -10.81 -0.02 6.32
N PHE A 123 -10.48 -1.28 6.47
CA PHE A 123 -10.61 -2.26 5.41
C PHE A 123 -11.76 -3.24 5.69
N VAL A 124 -12.22 -3.83 4.61
CA VAL A 124 -13.28 -4.85 4.59
C VAL A 124 -12.77 -6.01 3.75
N SER A 125 -13.02 -7.23 4.22
CA SER A 125 -12.79 -8.45 3.46
C SER A 125 -14.11 -8.99 2.92
N ILE A 126 -14.13 -9.34 1.66
CA ILE A 126 -15.20 -10.13 1.02
C ILE A 126 -14.64 -11.52 0.81
N ASN A 127 -15.00 -12.43 1.69
CA ASN A 127 -14.55 -13.82 1.68
C ASN A 127 -15.59 -14.68 0.96
N MET A 128 -15.16 -15.49 0.02
CA MET A 128 -16.06 -16.37 -0.72
C MET A 128 -15.45 -17.77 -0.88
N SER A 129 -16.31 -18.79 -0.78
CA SER A 129 -15.91 -20.16 -1.08
C SER A 129 -16.81 -20.76 -2.16
N LYS A 130 -16.20 -21.57 -3.04
CA LYS A 130 -16.87 -22.30 -4.10
C LYS A 130 -16.15 -23.60 -4.38
N TYR A 131 -16.83 -24.71 -4.22
CA TYR A 131 -16.25 -26.02 -4.49
C TYR A 131 -15.81 -26.15 -5.96
N LEU A 132 -14.56 -26.58 -6.17
CA LEU A 132 -13.89 -26.64 -7.48
C LEU A 132 -13.69 -25.29 -8.16
N MET A 133 -13.61 -24.20 -7.41
CA MET A 133 -13.38 -22.84 -7.91
C MET A 133 -12.16 -22.78 -8.83
N ASN A 134 -11.07 -23.46 -8.47
CA ASN A 134 -9.82 -23.49 -9.23
C ASN A 134 -9.94 -24.13 -10.63
N ARG A 135 -11.02 -24.88 -10.88
CA ARG A 135 -11.31 -25.49 -12.20
C ARG A 135 -12.22 -24.63 -13.06
N GLU A 136 -12.83 -23.60 -12.50
CA GLU A 136 -13.68 -22.67 -13.24
C GLU A 136 -12.83 -21.61 -13.94
N VAL A 137 -12.69 -21.75 -15.27
CA VAL A 137 -11.92 -20.80 -16.08
C VAL A 137 -12.58 -19.41 -16.01
N GLY A 138 -11.78 -18.42 -15.59
CA GLY A 138 -12.21 -17.01 -15.55
C GLY A 138 -13.03 -16.64 -14.31
N PHE A 139 -13.10 -17.46 -13.27
CA PHE A 139 -13.82 -17.13 -12.04
C PHE A 139 -13.36 -15.79 -11.45
N GLY A 140 -12.07 -15.62 -11.20
CA GLY A 140 -11.53 -14.35 -10.66
C GLY A 140 -11.83 -13.14 -11.56
N ARG A 141 -11.82 -13.31 -12.90
CA ARG A 141 -12.23 -12.22 -13.81
C ARG A 141 -13.70 -11.82 -13.62
N LYS A 142 -14.59 -12.79 -13.43
CA LYS A 142 -16.01 -12.50 -13.19
C LYS A 142 -16.22 -11.78 -11.86
N VAL A 143 -15.46 -12.18 -10.83
CA VAL A 143 -15.48 -11.51 -9.52
C VAL A 143 -14.98 -10.07 -9.64
N LEU A 144 -13.88 -9.84 -10.37
CA LEU A 144 -13.39 -8.49 -10.59
C LEU A 144 -14.32 -7.64 -11.48
N GLN A 145 -15.12 -8.27 -12.34
CA GLN A 145 -16.09 -7.56 -13.19
C GLN A 145 -17.16 -6.85 -12.36
N ILE A 146 -17.72 -7.48 -11.32
CA ILE A 146 -18.71 -6.80 -10.46
C ILE A 146 -18.09 -5.61 -9.71
N LEU A 147 -16.82 -5.71 -9.30
CA LEU A 147 -16.13 -4.58 -8.66
C LEU A 147 -15.94 -3.42 -9.65
N GLU A 148 -15.56 -3.72 -10.89
CA GLU A 148 -15.45 -2.74 -11.97
C GLU A 148 -16.80 -2.07 -12.25
N ASP A 149 -17.87 -2.85 -12.42
CA ASP A 149 -19.22 -2.36 -12.70
C ASP A 149 -19.75 -1.44 -11.59
N LEU A 150 -19.37 -1.72 -10.33
CA LEU A 150 -19.70 -0.91 -9.17
C LEU A 150 -18.69 0.21 -8.89
N ASN A 151 -17.67 0.37 -9.72
CA ASN A 151 -16.57 1.32 -9.52
C ASN A 151 -15.96 1.20 -8.12
N ILE A 152 -15.54 -0.03 -7.75
CA ILE A 152 -14.86 -0.36 -6.50
C ILE A 152 -13.42 -0.73 -6.81
N ARG A 153 -12.48 -0.07 -6.16
CA ARG A 153 -11.06 -0.43 -6.18
C ARG A 153 -10.78 -1.51 -5.15
N TRP A 154 -10.03 -2.50 -5.54
CA TRP A 154 -9.56 -3.55 -4.64
C TRP A 154 -8.08 -3.34 -4.29
N GLU A 155 -7.70 -3.80 -3.10
CA GLU A 155 -6.34 -3.67 -2.59
C GLU A 155 -5.57 -4.99 -2.72
N HIS A 156 -6.17 -6.09 -2.26
CA HIS A 156 -5.61 -7.42 -2.32
C HIS A 156 -6.66 -8.47 -2.67
N MET A 157 -6.20 -9.55 -3.33
CA MET A 157 -7.05 -10.66 -3.73
C MET A 157 -6.29 -11.98 -3.52
N PRO A 158 -6.09 -12.45 -2.29
CA PRO A 158 -5.54 -13.76 -2.02
C PRO A 158 -6.53 -14.85 -2.43
N SER A 159 -6.00 -15.95 -2.98
CA SER A 159 -6.79 -17.09 -3.41
C SER A 159 -6.22 -18.39 -2.89
N GLY A 160 -7.11 -19.24 -2.36
CA GLY A 160 -6.86 -20.65 -2.10
C GLY A 160 -7.25 -21.53 -3.28
N ILE A 161 -7.55 -22.79 -3.00
CA ILE A 161 -8.01 -23.75 -4.02
C ILE A 161 -9.50 -23.52 -4.33
N ASP A 162 -10.31 -23.40 -3.28
CA ASP A 162 -11.76 -23.23 -3.34
C ASP A 162 -12.22 -21.92 -2.68
N ASP A 163 -11.29 -21.08 -2.26
CA ASP A 163 -11.55 -19.83 -1.54
C ASP A 163 -10.90 -18.65 -2.26
N LEU A 164 -11.57 -17.51 -2.21
CA LEU A 164 -11.08 -16.24 -2.70
C LEU A 164 -11.50 -15.13 -1.73
N SER A 165 -10.57 -14.32 -1.31
CA SER A 165 -10.86 -13.11 -0.53
C SER A 165 -10.51 -11.87 -1.33
N ILE A 166 -11.26 -10.80 -1.12
CA ILE A 166 -10.96 -9.49 -1.69
C ILE A 166 -10.93 -8.48 -0.57
N ILE A 167 -9.82 -7.78 -0.43
CA ILE A 167 -9.68 -6.69 0.51
C ILE A 167 -9.94 -5.38 -0.22
N ILE A 168 -10.85 -4.60 0.31
CA ILE A 168 -11.23 -3.28 -0.20
C ILE A 168 -11.22 -2.25 0.93
N ARG A 169 -11.18 -0.98 0.59
CA ARG A 169 -11.38 0.07 1.58
C ARG A 169 -12.85 0.19 1.96
N GLU A 170 -13.15 0.31 3.25
CA GLU A 170 -14.51 0.42 3.77
C GLU A 170 -15.32 1.53 3.08
N ARG A 171 -14.70 2.65 2.78
CA ARG A 171 -15.33 3.78 2.06
C ARG A 171 -15.82 3.46 0.64
N GLU A 172 -15.31 2.41 0.01
CA GLU A 172 -15.71 1.96 -1.33
C GLU A 172 -17.00 1.12 -1.26
N LEU A 173 -17.29 0.50 -0.10
CA LEU A 173 -18.40 -0.40 0.10
C LEU A 173 -19.56 0.29 0.83
N THR A 174 -20.54 0.76 0.05
CA THR A 174 -21.81 1.23 0.63
C THR A 174 -22.75 0.04 0.86
N PRO A 175 -23.75 0.15 1.77
CA PRO A 175 -24.72 -0.94 1.99
C PRO A 175 -25.44 -1.43 0.73
N ILE A 176 -25.63 -0.53 -0.25
CA ILE A 176 -26.25 -0.89 -1.54
C ILE A 176 -25.29 -1.75 -2.35
N LYS A 177 -24.04 -1.32 -2.50
CA LYS A 177 -23.00 -2.07 -3.22
C LYS A 177 -22.74 -3.43 -2.59
N GLU A 178 -22.75 -3.49 -1.26
CA GLU A 178 -22.60 -4.74 -0.51
C GLU A 178 -23.69 -5.73 -0.88
N GLN A 179 -24.95 -5.32 -0.89
CA GLN A 179 -26.08 -6.17 -1.29
C GLN A 179 -25.99 -6.61 -2.76
N GLU A 180 -25.54 -5.72 -3.65
CA GLU A 180 -25.37 -6.04 -5.07
C GLU A 180 -24.26 -7.08 -5.25
N ILE A 181 -23.14 -6.94 -4.56
CA ILE A 181 -22.03 -7.91 -4.58
C ILE A 181 -22.51 -9.28 -4.07
N LEU A 182 -23.15 -9.31 -2.90
CA LEU A 182 -23.68 -10.56 -2.32
C LEU A 182 -24.65 -11.25 -3.28
N SER A 183 -25.57 -10.49 -3.88
CA SER A 183 -26.53 -11.02 -4.86
C SER A 183 -25.86 -11.58 -6.10
N TYR A 184 -24.87 -10.86 -6.65
CA TYR A 184 -24.14 -11.30 -7.84
C TYR A 184 -23.31 -12.57 -7.56
N LEU A 185 -22.55 -12.58 -6.48
CA LEU A 185 -21.71 -13.73 -6.12
C LEU A 185 -22.53 -14.99 -5.91
N THR A 186 -23.65 -14.89 -5.20
CA THR A 186 -24.50 -16.04 -4.90
C THR A 186 -25.33 -16.49 -6.11
N ARG A 187 -25.99 -15.58 -6.83
CA ARG A 187 -26.95 -15.92 -7.88
C ARG A 187 -26.32 -16.10 -9.25
N GLU A 188 -25.35 -15.25 -9.62
CA GLU A 188 -24.76 -15.28 -10.95
C GLU A 188 -23.50 -16.14 -11.00
N LEU A 189 -22.66 -16.11 -9.95
CA LEU A 189 -21.45 -16.92 -9.90
C LEU A 189 -21.63 -18.26 -9.18
N GLY A 190 -22.75 -18.44 -8.47
CA GLY A 190 -23.05 -19.68 -7.74
C GLY A 190 -21.98 -19.99 -6.69
N VAL A 191 -21.58 -18.98 -5.93
CA VAL A 191 -20.67 -19.12 -4.80
C VAL A 191 -21.43 -19.82 -3.67
N ASP A 192 -20.80 -20.80 -3.02
CA ASP A 192 -21.44 -21.60 -1.98
C ASP A 192 -21.64 -20.82 -0.68
N GLU A 193 -20.61 -20.04 -0.29
CA GLU A 193 -20.63 -19.20 0.90
C GLU A 193 -19.97 -17.86 0.62
N VAL A 194 -20.54 -16.78 1.16
CA VAL A 194 -19.97 -15.42 1.12
C VAL A 194 -20.10 -14.80 2.49
N GLU A 195 -19.01 -14.27 3.00
CA GLU A 195 -18.94 -13.51 4.24
C GLU A 195 -18.27 -12.16 3.98
N ILE A 196 -18.81 -11.10 4.60
CA ILE A 196 -18.23 -9.77 4.58
C ILE A 196 -17.82 -9.40 5.99
N GLU A 197 -16.53 -9.14 6.15
CA GLU A 197 -15.92 -8.83 7.42
C GLU A 197 -15.42 -7.39 7.43
N HIS A 198 -15.92 -6.60 8.38
CA HIS A 198 -15.59 -5.20 8.59
C HIS A 198 -14.58 -5.03 9.71
N GLY A 199 -14.03 -3.81 9.83
CA GLY A 199 -13.15 -3.47 10.94
C GLY A 199 -11.77 -4.10 10.85
N LEU A 200 -11.25 -4.20 9.64
CA LEU A 200 -9.92 -4.75 9.40
C LEU A 200 -8.87 -3.66 9.25
N SER A 201 -7.65 -4.00 9.65
CA SER A 201 -6.44 -3.19 9.47
C SER A 201 -5.40 -3.95 8.65
N ILE A 202 -4.65 -3.21 7.85
CA ILE A 202 -3.49 -3.73 7.13
C ILE A 202 -2.23 -3.28 7.88
N LEU A 203 -1.36 -4.24 8.16
CA LEU A 203 0.00 -4.02 8.64
C LEU A 203 0.97 -4.44 7.54
N MET A 204 1.81 -3.53 7.09
CA MET A 204 2.78 -3.77 6.03
C MET A 204 4.20 -3.61 6.54
N ILE A 205 5.03 -4.63 6.32
CA ILE A 205 6.46 -4.63 6.61
C ILE A 205 7.18 -4.46 5.29
N VAL A 206 8.04 -3.45 5.19
CA VAL A 206 8.67 -3.03 3.93
C VAL A 206 10.19 -3.10 4.02
N GLY A 207 10.81 -3.62 2.96
CA GLY A 207 12.25 -3.63 2.75
C GLY A 207 12.66 -4.51 1.58
N GLU A 208 13.41 -3.99 0.62
CA GLU A 208 13.86 -4.75 -0.57
C GLU A 208 14.76 -5.94 -0.23
N ASN A 209 15.50 -5.87 0.88
CA ASN A 209 16.40 -6.94 1.29
C ASN A 209 15.73 -8.07 2.08
N MET A 210 14.41 -8.03 2.26
CA MET A 210 13.70 -9.15 2.93
C MET A 210 13.86 -10.46 2.19
N ARG A 211 13.99 -10.41 0.87
CA ARG A 211 14.19 -11.58 0.02
C ARG A 211 15.36 -12.46 0.44
N ASP A 212 16.46 -11.81 0.81
CA ASP A 212 17.72 -12.51 1.16
C ASP A 212 17.84 -12.79 2.66
N HIS A 213 16.80 -12.45 3.45
CA HIS A 213 16.79 -12.63 4.90
C HIS A 213 15.72 -13.63 5.35
N ILE A 214 16.19 -14.74 5.89
CA ILE A 214 15.33 -15.80 6.41
C ILE A 214 14.65 -15.33 7.71
N GLY A 215 13.33 -15.54 7.82
CA GLY A 215 12.59 -15.42 9.07
C GLY A 215 11.94 -14.06 9.34
N VAL A 216 11.95 -13.12 8.40
CA VAL A 216 11.27 -11.81 8.58
C VAL A 216 9.78 -12.01 8.89
N THR A 217 9.06 -12.76 8.05
CA THR A 217 7.64 -13.08 8.25
C THR A 217 7.40 -13.84 9.56
N ALA A 218 8.28 -14.78 9.90
CA ALA A 218 8.16 -15.52 11.15
C ALA A 218 8.32 -14.62 12.38
N THR A 219 9.26 -13.66 12.33
CA THR A 219 9.48 -12.69 13.42
C THR A 219 8.27 -11.81 13.60
N ALA A 220 7.68 -11.32 12.51
CA ALA A 220 6.49 -10.50 12.54
C ALA A 220 5.27 -11.27 13.08
N ALA A 221 5.01 -12.45 12.55
CA ALA A 221 3.90 -13.30 13.00
C ALA A 221 4.04 -13.69 14.48
N LYS A 222 5.26 -13.96 14.94
CA LYS A 222 5.54 -14.21 16.37
C LYS A 222 5.20 -13.00 17.23
N ALA A 223 5.60 -11.78 16.82
CA ALA A 223 5.32 -10.56 17.57
C ALA A 223 3.81 -10.30 17.71
N LEU A 224 3.02 -10.56 16.66
CA LEU A 224 1.56 -10.48 16.69
C LEU A 224 0.96 -11.54 17.61
N SER A 225 1.40 -12.79 17.49
CA SER A 225 0.96 -13.90 18.34
C SER A 225 1.23 -13.67 19.82
N GLU A 226 2.38 -13.09 20.20
CA GLU A 226 2.71 -12.73 21.58
C GLU A 226 1.78 -11.67 22.16
N LYS A 227 1.09 -10.93 21.29
CA LYS A 227 0.05 -9.95 21.67
C LYS A 227 -1.37 -10.49 21.54
N HIS A 228 -1.52 -11.79 21.24
CA HIS A 228 -2.80 -12.44 20.98
C HIS A 228 -3.58 -11.85 19.79
N ILE A 229 -2.87 -11.25 18.82
CA ILE A 229 -3.46 -10.73 17.59
C ILE A 229 -3.51 -11.87 16.57
N ASN A 230 -4.72 -12.19 16.11
CA ASN A 230 -4.92 -13.17 15.04
C ASN A 230 -4.53 -12.59 13.68
N LEU A 231 -4.14 -13.47 12.77
CA LEU A 231 -3.85 -13.12 11.38
C LEU A 231 -4.99 -13.61 10.50
N GLU A 232 -5.79 -12.69 9.98
CA GLU A 232 -6.86 -13.01 9.04
C GLU A 232 -6.29 -13.36 7.66
N MET A 233 -5.22 -12.68 7.27
CA MET A 233 -4.57 -12.92 5.98
C MET A 233 -3.09 -12.56 6.04
N ILE A 234 -2.28 -13.28 5.25
CA ILE A 234 -0.90 -12.96 4.94
C ILE A 234 -0.74 -12.90 3.44
N SER A 235 -0.19 -11.82 2.92
CA SER A 235 0.15 -11.69 1.51
C SER A 235 1.61 -11.28 1.35
N GLN A 236 2.36 -12.06 0.59
CA GLN A 236 3.74 -11.77 0.20
C GLN A 236 3.88 -12.03 -1.29
N GLY A 237 4.12 -10.98 -2.05
CA GLY A 237 4.32 -11.09 -3.50
C GLY A 237 5.70 -11.62 -3.86
N SER A 238 5.87 -12.06 -5.10
CA SER A 238 7.16 -12.53 -5.63
C SER A 238 8.23 -11.43 -5.71
N SER A 239 7.84 -10.17 -5.62
CA SER A 239 8.76 -9.02 -5.55
C SER A 239 9.49 -8.93 -4.22
N GLU A 240 8.89 -9.50 -3.17
CA GLU A 240 9.44 -9.59 -1.80
C GLU A 240 9.89 -8.25 -1.18
N VAL A 241 9.35 -7.14 -1.67
CA VAL A 241 9.62 -5.79 -1.12
C VAL A 241 8.76 -5.52 0.11
N SER A 242 7.60 -6.17 0.20
CA SER A 242 6.69 -6.05 1.32
C SER A 242 6.05 -7.38 1.71
N VAL A 243 5.74 -7.49 3.00
CA VAL A 243 4.85 -8.51 3.55
C VAL A 243 3.68 -7.79 4.20
N MET A 244 2.49 -8.19 3.83
CA MET A 244 1.24 -7.62 4.34
C MET A 244 0.54 -8.63 5.24
N PHE A 245 0.07 -8.14 6.38
CA PHE A 245 -0.81 -8.85 7.29
C PHE A 245 -2.13 -8.10 7.37
N VAL A 246 -3.23 -8.82 7.34
CA VAL A 246 -4.56 -8.30 7.68
C VAL A 246 -4.91 -8.82 9.06
N ILE A 247 -5.38 -7.93 9.90
CA ILE A 247 -5.75 -8.18 11.30
C ILE A 247 -7.04 -7.45 11.63
N GLU A 248 -7.76 -7.89 12.66
CA GLU A 248 -8.86 -7.12 13.22
C GLU A 248 -8.37 -5.79 13.80
N THR A 249 -9.17 -4.74 13.62
CA THR A 249 -8.94 -3.43 14.24
C THR A 249 -9.63 -3.44 15.60
N GLU A 250 -8.90 -3.31 16.71
CA GLU A 250 -9.44 -3.04 18.05
C GLU A 250 -9.54 -1.55 18.33
#